data_14d7e20416c91dd072a4e203513c9003
#
_entry.id   14d7e20416c91dd072a4e203513c9003
#
_cell.length_a   1.000
_cell.length_b   1.000
_cell.length_c   1.000
_cell.angle_alpha   90.00
_cell.angle_beta   90.00
_cell.angle_gamma   90.00
#
_symmetry.space_group_name_H-M   'P 1'
#
loop_
_entity.id
_entity.type
_entity.pdbx_description
1 polymer ?
#
loop_
_entity_poly.entity_id
_entity_poly.type
_entity_poly.pdbx_seq_one_letter_code
_entity_poly.pdbx_strand_id
1 'polypeptide(L)'
;MSHIKYDDVSVQQRNIEKAQRSSNPLKEIPESQSFAEFSHNGLNFALQCKLKSDLDPKVIKWAFKLAERNVGNYFKTCKEGWQPKIKQNDLNKNWARYLIAVDKSTKKNVAYTMFRFDLDYGSSVLYCYEMQVESEYQRKGLGAFMMKALEHIVQHFKMEKLVLTVLKNNPDAVKFYHRLGYKKDETSPDDEDYEILSKVFIETSNQSANVLEALS
;
A
#
# COMPACT_ATOMS: atom_id res chain seq x y z
N MET A 1 -6.54 20.44 -29.28
CA MET A 1 -6.09 19.21 -28.59
C MET A 1 -5.63 19.41 -27.14
N SER A 2 -5.79 20.58 -26.49
CA SER A 2 -5.26 20.88 -25.13
C SER A 2 -6.30 20.84 -23.99
N HIS A 3 -7.58 20.76 -24.25
CA HIS A 3 -8.62 20.81 -23.21
C HIS A 3 -8.80 19.50 -22.42
N ILE A 4 -8.53 18.33 -23.03
CA ILE A 4 -8.75 17.02 -22.38
C ILE A 4 -7.76 16.76 -21.24
N LYS A 5 -6.51 17.24 -21.33
CA LYS A 5 -5.47 17.04 -20.28
C LYS A 5 -5.76 17.80 -18.99
N TYR A 6 -6.32 19.01 -19.06
CA TYR A 6 -6.58 19.84 -17.87
C TYR A 6 -7.76 19.32 -17.05
N ASP A 7 -8.82 18.83 -17.69
CA ASP A 7 -9.99 18.28 -17.01
C ASP A 7 -9.66 16.97 -16.28
N ASP A 8 -8.79 16.13 -16.82
CA ASP A 8 -8.40 14.86 -16.23
C ASP A 8 -7.57 15.06 -14.95
N VAL A 9 -6.55 15.93 -14.98
CA VAL A 9 -5.74 16.29 -13.78
C VAL A 9 -6.63 16.90 -12.68
N SER A 10 -7.64 17.71 -13.04
CA SER A 10 -8.56 18.30 -12.06
C SER A 10 -9.45 17.25 -11.39
N VAL A 11 -9.84 16.19 -12.10
CA VAL A 11 -10.61 15.05 -11.55
C VAL A 11 -9.75 14.24 -10.60
N GLN A 12 -8.54 13.89 -11.00
CA GLN A 12 -7.58 13.15 -10.18
C GLN A 12 -7.28 13.88 -8.87
N GLN A 13 -7.00 15.19 -8.95
CA GLN A 13 -6.74 16.03 -7.78
C GLN A 13 -7.93 16.03 -6.82
N ARG A 14 -9.17 16.17 -7.32
CA ARG A 14 -10.39 16.09 -6.50
C ARG A 14 -10.56 14.74 -5.82
N ASN A 15 -10.25 13.63 -6.51
CA ASN A 15 -10.31 12.29 -5.95
C ASN A 15 -9.29 12.11 -4.81
N ILE A 16 -8.05 12.58 -5.01
CA ILE A 16 -7.00 12.58 -3.99
C ILE A 16 -7.43 13.39 -2.77
N GLU A 17 -7.90 14.62 -2.96
CA GLU A 17 -8.36 15.47 -1.86
C GLU A 17 -9.52 14.84 -1.08
N LYS A 18 -10.49 14.23 -1.77
CA LYS A 18 -11.58 13.48 -1.14
C LYS A 18 -11.02 12.36 -0.27
N ALA A 19 -10.11 11.56 -0.80
CA ALA A 19 -9.48 10.46 -0.08
C ALA A 19 -8.63 10.94 1.11
N GLN A 20 -7.91 12.06 0.94
CA GLN A 20 -7.10 12.67 2.01
C GLN A 20 -7.94 13.24 3.15
N ARG A 21 -9.16 13.69 2.90
CA ARG A 21 -10.10 14.15 3.95
C ARG A 21 -10.73 13.01 4.75
N SER A 22 -10.72 11.80 4.21
CA SER A 22 -11.23 10.62 4.91
C SER A 22 -10.37 10.30 6.13
N SER A 23 -10.97 10.24 7.31
CA SER A 23 -10.29 9.78 8.53
C SER A 23 -10.22 8.26 8.64
N ASN A 24 -11.14 7.55 7.97
CA ASN A 24 -11.20 6.08 7.98
C ASN A 24 -11.72 5.55 6.63
N PRO A 25 -10.87 5.52 5.59
CA PRO A 25 -11.27 5.08 4.26
C PRO A 25 -11.81 3.65 4.20
N LEU A 26 -11.40 2.76 5.12
CA LEU A 26 -11.93 1.39 5.19
C LEU A 26 -13.43 1.36 5.54
N LYS A 27 -13.92 2.30 6.34
CA LYS A 27 -15.35 2.36 6.70
C LYS A 27 -16.23 2.94 5.60
N GLU A 28 -15.64 3.64 4.65
CA GLU A 28 -16.38 4.30 3.57
C GLU A 28 -16.62 3.39 2.36
N ILE A 29 -15.85 2.29 2.22
CA ILE A 29 -16.07 1.34 1.12
C ILE A 29 -17.37 0.55 1.34
N PRO A 30 -18.12 0.23 0.26
CA PRO A 30 -19.38 -0.52 0.37
C PRO A 30 -19.22 -1.87 1.06
N GLU A 31 -18.08 -2.54 0.83
CA GLU A 31 -17.74 -3.84 1.41
C GLU A 31 -17.06 -3.74 2.78
N SER A 32 -17.17 -2.60 3.47
CA SER A 32 -16.46 -2.35 4.74
C SER A 32 -16.66 -3.43 5.79
N GLN A 33 -17.86 -4.02 5.86
CA GLN A 33 -18.16 -5.14 6.78
C GLN A 33 -17.35 -6.40 6.44
N SER A 34 -17.14 -6.71 5.14
CA SER A 34 -16.34 -7.86 4.69
C SER A 34 -14.85 -7.69 5.02
N PHE A 35 -14.39 -6.45 5.19
CA PHE A 35 -13.01 -6.14 5.57
C PHE A 35 -12.85 -5.80 7.05
N ALA A 36 -13.94 -5.70 7.81
CA ALA A 36 -13.85 -5.46 9.25
C ALA A 36 -13.18 -6.62 9.98
N GLU A 37 -13.36 -7.85 9.48
CA GLU A 37 -12.85 -9.07 10.10
C GLU A 37 -12.31 -10.05 9.06
N PHE A 38 -11.18 -10.66 9.40
CA PHE A 38 -10.61 -11.79 8.66
C PHE A 38 -10.68 -13.04 9.52
N SER A 39 -11.29 -14.12 8.97
CA SER A 39 -11.38 -15.42 9.62
C SER A 39 -10.84 -16.50 8.67
N HIS A 40 -9.80 -17.21 9.09
CA HIS A 40 -9.21 -18.29 8.32
C HIS A 40 -8.50 -19.28 9.24
N ASN A 41 -8.80 -20.58 9.13
CA ASN A 41 -8.16 -21.66 9.88
C ASN A 41 -8.08 -21.40 11.40
N GLY A 42 -9.17 -20.94 12.01
CA GLY A 42 -9.24 -20.66 13.45
C GLY A 42 -8.60 -19.33 13.88
N LEU A 43 -8.02 -18.59 12.96
CA LEU A 43 -7.49 -17.24 13.20
C LEU A 43 -8.58 -16.21 12.93
N ASN A 44 -8.73 -15.24 13.84
CA ASN A 44 -9.71 -14.16 13.73
C ASN A 44 -9.02 -12.81 13.98
N PHE A 45 -9.04 -11.96 12.98
CA PHE A 45 -8.46 -10.62 13.04
C PHE A 45 -9.52 -9.55 12.77
N ALA A 46 -9.42 -8.42 13.48
CA ALA A 46 -10.15 -7.20 13.15
C ALA A 46 -9.21 -6.24 12.44
N LEU A 47 -9.67 -5.63 11.32
CA LEU A 47 -8.93 -4.56 10.66
C LEU A 47 -9.34 -3.20 11.22
N GLN A 48 -8.36 -2.37 11.50
CA GLN A 48 -8.53 -0.98 11.95
C GLN A 48 -7.77 -0.06 11.01
N CYS A 49 -8.45 0.91 10.41
CA CYS A 49 -7.81 1.95 9.63
C CYS A 49 -7.77 3.25 10.45
N LYS A 50 -6.59 3.83 10.63
CA LYS A 50 -6.36 5.03 11.44
C LYS A 50 -5.37 5.98 10.79
N LEU A 51 -5.53 7.26 11.06
CA LEU A 51 -4.46 8.25 10.82
C LEU A 51 -3.32 8.00 11.80
N LYS A 52 -2.11 8.36 11.40
CA LYS A 52 -0.94 8.28 12.30
C LYS A 52 -1.14 9.09 13.58
N SER A 53 -1.79 10.24 13.49
CA SER A 53 -2.12 11.10 14.64
C SER A 53 -2.97 10.40 15.72
N ASP A 54 -3.77 9.41 15.32
CA ASP A 54 -4.72 8.70 16.18
C ASP A 54 -4.13 7.41 16.76
N LEU A 55 -2.86 7.13 16.46
CA LEU A 55 -2.16 5.93 16.94
C LEU A 55 -1.40 6.22 18.24
N ASP A 56 -1.51 5.29 19.18
CA ASP A 56 -0.59 5.25 20.33
C ASP A 56 0.86 5.14 19.84
N PRO A 57 1.80 5.93 20.36
CA PRO A 57 3.23 5.83 20.03
C PRO A 57 3.81 4.43 20.16
N LYS A 58 3.25 3.59 21.03
CA LYS A 58 3.63 2.17 21.16
C LYS A 58 3.36 1.37 19.89
N VAL A 59 2.31 1.72 19.13
CA VAL A 59 1.98 1.07 17.86
C VAL A 59 3.05 1.38 16.81
N ILE A 60 3.49 2.65 16.72
CA ILE A 60 4.57 3.05 15.79
C ILE A 60 5.89 2.36 16.18
N LYS A 61 6.19 2.27 17.47
CA LYS A 61 7.38 1.54 17.95
C LYS A 61 7.31 0.05 17.60
N TRP A 62 6.14 -0.58 17.75
CA TRP A 62 5.92 -1.97 17.32
C TRP A 62 6.08 -2.11 15.80
N ALA A 63 5.48 -1.23 15.00
CA ALA A 63 5.58 -1.25 13.54
C ALA A 63 7.04 -1.16 13.07
N PHE A 64 7.82 -0.25 13.68
CA PHE A 64 9.26 -0.14 13.42
C PHE A 64 10.00 -1.44 13.74
N LYS A 65 9.77 -2.02 14.93
CA LYS A 65 10.43 -3.28 15.32
C LYS A 65 10.04 -4.45 14.43
N LEU A 66 8.80 -4.49 13.95
CA LEU A 66 8.36 -5.49 13.00
C LEU A 66 9.05 -5.33 11.63
N ALA A 67 9.12 -4.10 11.11
CA ALA A 67 9.85 -3.81 9.88
C ALA A 67 11.35 -4.18 10.00
N GLU A 68 12.00 -3.79 11.11
CA GLU A 68 13.40 -4.11 11.39
C GLU A 68 13.66 -5.62 11.36
N ARG A 69 12.78 -6.43 11.99
CA ARG A 69 12.90 -7.89 11.98
C ARG A 69 12.70 -8.51 10.60
N ASN A 70 11.70 -8.02 9.86
CA ASN A 70 11.29 -8.64 8.61
C ASN A 70 12.17 -8.23 7.42
N VAL A 71 12.56 -6.95 7.33
CA VAL A 71 13.26 -6.43 6.15
C VAL A 71 14.64 -5.84 6.44
N GLY A 72 15.02 -5.63 7.70
CA GLY A 72 16.29 -5.03 8.06
C GLY A 72 17.51 -5.76 7.46
N ASN A 73 17.49 -7.09 7.41
CA ASN A 73 18.57 -7.87 6.82
C ASN A 73 18.65 -7.74 5.29
N TYR A 74 17.51 -7.61 4.60
CA TYR A 74 17.50 -7.35 3.16
C TYR A 74 18.10 -5.96 2.86
N PHE A 75 17.74 -4.93 3.61
CA PHE A 75 18.33 -3.60 3.45
C PHE A 75 19.83 -3.56 3.70
N LYS A 76 20.36 -4.34 4.64
CA LYS A 76 21.82 -4.37 4.90
C LYS A 76 22.66 -4.80 3.70
N THR A 77 22.08 -5.51 2.74
CA THR A 77 22.72 -5.95 1.51
C THR A 77 22.42 -5.05 0.31
N CYS A 78 21.67 -3.96 0.50
CA CYS A 78 21.39 -2.94 -0.50
C CYS A 78 22.37 -1.78 -0.38
N LYS A 79 22.50 -0.99 -1.45
CA LYS A 79 23.38 0.20 -1.52
C LYS A 79 23.16 1.18 -0.35
N GLU A 80 21.88 1.44 -0.01
CA GLU A 80 21.53 2.39 1.04
C GLU A 80 21.73 1.86 2.46
N GLY A 81 21.76 0.55 2.64
CA GLY A 81 21.82 -0.11 3.93
C GLY A 81 20.55 0.08 4.79
N TRP A 82 20.54 -0.53 5.97
CA TRP A 82 19.48 -0.32 6.95
C TRP A 82 19.70 0.99 7.71
N GLN A 83 18.77 1.92 7.57
CA GLN A 83 18.82 3.25 8.17
C GLN A 83 17.67 3.43 9.20
N PRO A 84 17.87 3.05 10.48
CA PRO A 84 16.80 3.05 11.49
C PRO A 84 16.13 4.40 11.69
N LYS A 85 16.91 5.49 11.69
CA LYS A 85 16.37 6.86 11.89
C LYS A 85 15.47 7.28 10.72
N ILE A 86 15.85 6.96 9.49
CA ILE A 86 15.01 7.24 8.31
C ILE A 86 13.73 6.46 8.39
N LYS A 87 13.80 5.14 8.64
CA LYS A 87 12.60 4.30 8.79
C LYS A 87 11.68 4.80 9.91
N GLN A 88 12.22 5.20 11.06
CA GLN A 88 11.43 5.79 12.14
C GLN A 88 10.74 7.08 11.70
N ASN A 89 11.46 7.96 10.98
CA ASN A 89 10.89 9.20 10.47
C ASN A 89 9.77 8.93 9.45
N ASP A 90 9.94 7.95 8.57
CA ASP A 90 8.92 7.58 7.58
C ASP A 90 7.65 7.07 8.24
N LEU A 91 7.78 6.15 9.21
CA LEU A 91 6.66 5.65 9.99
C LEU A 91 5.94 6.74 10.82
N ASN A 92 6.59 7.89 11.07
CA ASN A 92 6.04 9.01 11.82
C ASN A 92 5.50 10.16 10.94
N LYS A 93 5.44 10.01 9.62
CA LYS A 93 4.93 11.05 8.72
C LYS A 93 3.46 11.39 9.05
N ASN A 94 3.14 12.67 9.11
CA ASN A 94 1.79 13.14 9.47
C ASN A 94 0.71 12.76 8.46
N TRP A 95 1.10 12.55 7.20
CA TRP A 95 0.19 12.09 6.15
C TRP A 95 -0.10 10.58 6.19
N ALA A 96 0.63 9.82 7.01
CA ALA A 96 0.55 8.36 7.01
C ALA A 96 -0.79 7.87 7.56
N ARG A 97 -1.34 6.88 6.87
CA ARG A 97 -2.47 6.07 7.29
C ARG A 97 -2.03 4.65 7.53
N TYR A 98 -2.61 4.04 8.52
CA TYR A 98 -2.31 2.67 8.91
C TYR A 98 -3.56 1.81 8.81
N LEU A 99 -3.45 0.67 8.12
CA LEU A 99 -4.38 -0.43 8.25
C LEU A 99 -3.71 -1.49 9.13
N ILE A 100 -4.31 -1.79 10.28
CA ILE A 100 -3.72 -2.67 11.29
C ILE A 100 -4.63 -3.87 11.49
N ALA A 101 -4.07 -5.07 11.43
CA ALA A 101 -4.76 -6.29 11.83
C ALA A 101 -4.49 -6.56 13.31
N VAL A 102 -5.56 -6.74 14.07
CA VAL A 102 -5.57 -7.03 15.50
C VAL A 102 -6.15 -8.41 15.72
N ASP A 103 -5.41 -9.29 16.36
CA ASP A 103 -5.90 -10.60 16.77
C ASP A 103 -7.01 -10.42 17.82
N LYS A 104 -8.21 -10.94 17.53
CA LYS A 104 -9.39 -10.75 18.38
C LYS A 104 -9.28 -11.49 19.72
N SER A 105 -8.50 -12.55 19.78
CA SER A 105 -8.30 -13.36 21.00
C SER A 105 -7.28 -12.73 21.95
N THR A 106 -6.11 -12.34 21.39
CA THR A 106 -5.00 -11.81 22.18
C THR A 106 -5.00 -10.28 22.29
N LYS A 107 -5.81 -9.60 21.47
CA LYS A 107 -5.85 -8.13 21.33
C LYS A 107 -4.53 -7.52 20.88
N LYS A 108 -3.60 -8.31 20.35
CA LYS A 108 -2.31 -7.86 19.84
C LYS A 108 -2.38 -7.43 18.38
N ASN A 109 -1.63 -6.42 18.02
CA ASN A 109 -1.38 -6.08 16.64
C ASN A 109 -0.50 -7.17 16.00
N VAL A 110 -0.88 -7.67 14.82
CA VAL A 110 -0.20 -8.81 14.17
C VAL A 110 0.27 -8.48 12.76
N ALA A 111 -0.28 -7.44 12.14
CA ALA A 111 0.16 -6.96 10.83
C ALA A 111 -0.22 -5.48 10.65
N TYR A 112 0.49 -4.78 9.77
CA TYR A 112 0.09 -3.44 9.36
C TYR A 112 0.47 -3.18 7.91
N THR A 113 -0.27 -2.26 7.27
CA THR A 113 0.17 -1.51 6.11
C THR A 113 0.23 -0.03 6.48
N MET A 114 1.21 0.69 5.93
CA MET A 114 1.28 2.14 5.98
C MET A 114 1.14 2.69 4.57
N PHE A 115 0.23 3.62 4.36
CA PHE A 115 -0.08 4.12 3.02
C PHE A 115 -0.45 5.61 3.02
N ARG A 116 -0.45 6.21 1.83
CA ARG A 116 -0.99 7.56 1.57
C ARG A 116 -1.72 7.61 0.24
N PHE A 117 -2.53 8.65 0.06
CA PHE A 117 -3.07 9.06 -1.24
C PHE A 117 -2.21 10.19 -1.79
N ASP A 118 -1.80 10.07 -3.05
CA ASP A 118 -0.84 10.98 -3.66
C ASP A 118 -1.07 11.15 -5.15
N LEU A 119 -0.46 12.21 -5.71
CA LEU A 119 -0.25 12.33 -7.15
C LEU A 119 1.19 11.92 -7.43
N ASP A 120 1.37 10.80 -8.11
CA ASP A 120 2.68 10.22 -8.42
C ASP A 120 2.86 10.14 -9.93
N TYR A 121 3.86 10.84 -10.47
CA TYR A 121 4.10 10.96 -11.92
C TYR A 121 2.85 11.25 -12.76
N GLY A 122 1.93 12.06 -12.24
CA GLY A 122 0.70 12.46 -12.91
C GLY A 122 -0.47 11.49 -12.76
N SER A 123 -0.30 10.38 -12.04
CA SER A 123 -1.35 9.41 -11.70
C SER A 123 -1.82 9.59 -10.26
N SER A 124 -3.14 9.48 -10.03
CA SER A 124 -3.69 9.43 -8.68
C SER A 124 -3.49 8.03 -8.09
N VAL A 125 -2.74 7.94 -6.99
CA VAL A 125 -2.34 6.65 -6.43
C VAL A 125 -2.65 6.52 -4.94
N LEU A 126 -2.92 5.28 -4.52
CA LEU A 126 -2.68 4.86 -3.16
C LEU A 126 -1.28 4.25 -3.12
N TYR A 127 -0.35 4.90 -2.43
CA TYR A 127 1.01 4.38 -2.28
C TYR A 127 1.13 3.60 -0.98
N CYS A 128 1.37 2.29 -1.06
CA CYS A 128 1.63 1.42 0.08
C CYS A 128 3.14 1.43 0.39
N TYR A 129 3.53 2.19 1.41
CA TYR A 129 4.93 2.34 1.82
C TYR A 129 5.47 1.16 2.61
N GLU A 130 4.60 0.52 3.40
CA GLU A 130 4.97 -0.62 4.23
C GLU A 130 3.84 -1.64 4.27
N MET A 131 4.22 -2.91 4.25
CA MET A 131 3.35 -4.04 4.50
C MET A 131 4.14 -5.06 5.31
N GLN A 132 3.76 -5.24 6.58
CA GLN A 132 4.46 -6.14 7.49
C GLN A 132 3.48 -7.04 8.23
N VAL A 133 3.85 -8.31 8.36
CA VAL A 133 3.08 -9.34 9.08
C VAL A 133 4.03 -10.04 10.07
N GLU A 134 3.59 -10.22 11.32
CA GLU A 134 4.33 -11.02 12.30
C GLU A 134 4.55 -12.44 11.76
N SER A 135 5.72 -13.02 12.02
CA SER A 135 6.16 -14.29 11.39
C SER A 135 5.17 -15.44 11.62
N GLU A 136 4.58 -15.52 12.80
CA GLU A 136 3.57 -16.55 13.17
C GLU A 136 2.29 -16.46 12.34
N TYR A 137 1.99 -15.29 11.74
CA TYR A 137 0.78 -15.04 10.95
C TYR A 137 1.04 -14.96 9.45
N GLN A 138 2.30 -15.09 9.02
CA GLN A 138 2.65 -15.14 7.61
C GLN A 138 2.14 -16.41 6.93
N ARG A 139 1.96 -16.36 5.60
CA ARG A 139 1.50 -17.47 4.76
C ARG A 139 0.11 -18.02 5.11
N LYS A 140 -0.70 -17.26 5.86
CA LYS A 140 -2.07 -17.61 6.27
C LYS A 140 -3.14 -16.74 5.61
N GLY A 141 -2.82 -16.08 4.49
CA GLY A 141 -3.76 -15.25 3.72
C GLY A 141 -3.96 -13.83 4.23
N LEU A 142 -3.51 -13.50 5.46
CA LEU A 142 -3.75 -12.19 6.07
C LEU A 142 -3.19 -11.04 5.22
N GLY A 143 -1.96 -11.17 4.70
CA GLY A 143 -1.35 -10.14 3.85
C GLY A 143 -2.16 -9.90 2.57
N ALA A 144 -2.61 -10.97 1.90
CA ALA A 144 -3.44 -10.84 0.70
C ALA A 144 -4.78 -10.17 1.01
N PHE A 145 -5.39 -10.49 2.15
CA PHE A 145 -6.62 -9.86 2.60
C PHE A 145 -6.45 -8.35 2.85
N MET A 146 -5.35 -7.95 3.50
CA MET A 146 -5.05 -6.54 3.75
C MET A 146 -4.79 -5.78 2.44
N MET A 147 -4.06 -6.37 1.49
CA MET A 147 -3.85 -5.76 0.17
C MET A 147 -5.18 -5.60 -0.58
N LYS A 148 -6.07 -6.61 -0.52
CA LYS A 148 -7.40 -6.52 -1.11
C LYS A 148 -8.24 -5.39 -0.50
N ALA A 149 -8.15 -5.16 0.81
CA ALA A 149 -8.80 -4.01 1.45
C ALA A 149 -8.28 -2.67 0.89
N LEU A 150 -6.96 -2.52 0.67
CA LEU A 150 -6.39 -1.34 0.03
C LEU A 150 -6.87 -1.19 -1.42
N GLU A 151 -6.99 -2.28 -2.18
CA GLU A 151 -7.51 -2.29 -3.55
C GLU A 151 -8.96 -1.76 -3.61
N HIS A 152 -9.83 -2.17 -2.69
CA HIS A 152 -11.20 -1.63 -2.59
C HIS A 152 -11.22 -0.15 -2.20
N ILE A 153 -10.29 0.29 -1.35
CA ILE A 153 -10.13 1.72 -1.04
C ILE A 153 -9.75 2.50 -2.31
N VAL A 154 -8.80 2.00 -3.11
CA VAL A 154 -8.41 2.59 -4.41
C VAL A 154 -9.62 2.75 -5.32
N GLN A 155 -10.42 1.70 -5.49
CA GLN A 155 -11.62 1.70 -6.34
C GLN A 155 -12.69 2.69 -5.82
N HIS A 156 -12.95 2.70 -4.50
CA HIS A 156 -13.93 3.62 -3.89
C HIS A 156 -13.59 5.09 -4.13
N PHE A 157 -12.33 5.46 -3.97
CA PHE A 157 -11.88 6.84 -4.19
C PHE A 157 -11.50 7.13 -5.65
N LYS A 158 -11.71 6.18 -6.56
CA LYS A 158 -11.40 6.31 -7.99
C LYS A 158 -9.95 6.73 -8.23
N MET A 159 -9.02 6.12 -7.49
CA MET A 159 -7.60 6.23 -7.77
C MET A 159 -7.24 5.36 -8.97
N GLU A 160 -6.24 5.74 -9.74
CA GLU A 160 -5.81 4.99 -10.92
C GLU A 160 -5.05 3.73 -10.56
N LYS A 161 -4.13 3.82 -9.61
CA LYS A 161 -3.22 2.72 -9.25
C LYS A 161 -3.11 2.53 -7.73
N LEU A 162 -2.80 1.30 -7.33
CA LEU A 162 -2.11 1.00 -6.08
C LEU A 162 -0.65 0.73 -6.40
N VAL A 163 0.25 1.48 -5.76
CA VAL A 163 1.69 1.44 -6.00
C VAL A 163 2.41 1.01 -4.73
N LEU A 164 3.50 0.28 -4.86
CA LEU A 164 4.37 -0.12 -3.77
C LEU A 164 5.82 -0.29 -4.23
N THR A 165 6.75 -0.26 -3.29
CA THR A 165 8.16 -0.57 -3.53
C THR A 165 8.52 -1.89 -2.86
N VAL A 166 9.26 -2.75 -3.57
CA VAL A 166 9.75 -4.03 -3.06
C VAL A 166 11.23 -4.21 -3.37
N LEU A 167 12.00 -4.70 -2.40
CA LEU A 167 13.42 -5.00 -2.59
C LEU A 167 13.59 -6.23 -3.50
N LYS A 168 14.44 -6.14 -4.53
CA LYS A 168 14.73 -7.23 -5.49
C LYS A 168 15.32 -8.47 -4.80
N ASN A 169 16.09 -8.27 -3.73
CA ASN A 169 16.68 -9.34 -2.92
C ASN A 169 15.71 -9.98 -1.91
N ASN A 170 14.41 -9.58 -1.91
CA ASN A 170 13.34 -10.23 -1.15
C ASN A 170 12.40 -11.01 -2.09
N PRO A 171 12.81 -12.18 -2.60
CA PRO A 171 12.09 -12.94 -3.62
C PRO A 171 10.70 -13.40 -3.16
N ASP A 172 10.51 -13.59 -1.86
CA ASP A 172 9.22 -13.99 -1.31
C ASP A 172 8.18 -12.87 -1.41
N ALA A 173 8.59 -11.63 -1.12
CA ALA A 173 7.72 -10.46 -1.27
C ALA A 173 7.44 -10.18 -2.76
N VAL A 174 8.45 -10.25 -3.63
CA VAL A 174 8.27 -10.09 -5.08
C VAL A 174 7.25 -11.10 -5.62
N LYS A 175 7.42 -12.40 -5.30
CA LYS A 175 6.47 -13.46 -5.69
C LYS A 175 5.08 -13.24 -5.10
N PHE A 176 4.98 -12.73 -3.88
CA PHE A 176 3.71 -12.43 -3.23
C PHE A 176 2.93 -11.36 -4.01
N TYR A 177 3.54 -10.24 -4.33
CA TYR A 177 2.88 -9.16 -5.07
C TYR A 177 2.53 -9.57 -6.50
N HIS A 178 3.41 -10.27 -7.21
CA HIS A 178 3.09 -10.79 -8.55
C HIS A 178 1.89 -11.74 -8.55
N ARG A 179 1.75 -12.61 -7.54
CA ARG A 179 0.56 -13.48 -7.40
C ARG A 179 -0.73 -12.70 -7.15
N LEU A 180 -0.65 -11.51 -6.57
CA LEU A 180 -1.79 -10.60 -6.41
C LEU A 180 -2.09 -9.76 -7.66
N GLY A 181 -1.31 -9.94 -8.73
CA GLY A 181 -1.50 -9.27 -10.01
C GLY A 181 -0.77 -7.92 -10.15
N TYR A 182 0.13 -7.60 -9.21
CA TYR A 182 1.00 -6.42 -9.35
C TYR A 182 2.08 -6.69 -10.39
N LYS A 183 2.39 -5.68 -11.20
CA LYS A 183 3.41 -5.73 -12.27
C LYS A 183 4.41 -4.60 -12.05
N LYS A 184 5.60 -4.71 -12.67
CA LYS A 184 6.58 -3.63 -12.68
C LYS A 184 5.93 -2.37 -13.24
N ASP A 185 5.98 -1.28 -12.47
CA ASP A 185 5.47 0.03 -12.88
C ASP A 185 6.42 0.69 -13.89
N GLU A 186 5.90 1.52 -14.75
CA GLU A 186 6.67 2.28 -15.74
C GLU A 186 7.69 3.23 -15.11
N THR A 187 7.44 3.66 -13.86
CA THR A 187 8.32 4.52 -13.08
C THR A 187 9.39 3.77 -12.31
N SER A 188 9.39 2.41 -12.40
CA SER A 188 10.37 1.59 -11.69
C SER A 188 11.77 1.77 -12.27
N PRO A 189 12.77 2.15 -11.45
CA PRO A 189 14.15 2.29 -11.92
C PRO A 189 14.78 0.93 -12.24
N ASP A 190 15.67 0.90 -13.22
CA ASP A 190 16.35 -0.34 -13.61
C ASP A 190 17.57 -0.63 -12.72
N ASP A 191 18.33 0.39 -12.34
CA ASP A 191 19.64 0.28 -11.66
C ASP A 191 19.59 0.35 -10.12
N GLU A 192 18.39 0.20 -9.53
CA GLU A 192 18.20 0.22 -8.07
C GLU A 192 18.01 -1.19 -7.48
N ASP A 193 18.26 -1.32 -6.18
CA ASP A 193 18.08 -2.57 -5.43
C ASP A 193 16.60 -2.92 -5.18
N TYR A 194 15.69 -2.10 -5.66
CA TYR A 194 14.23 -2.26 -5.53
C TYR A 194 13.52 -2.16 -6.87
N GLU A 195 12.29 -2.60 -6.87
CA GLU A 195 11.33 -2.38 -7.95
C GLU A 195 10.12 -1.62 -7.42
N ILE A 196 9.55 -0.75 -8.26
CA ILE A 196 8.22 -0.21 -8.04
C ILE A 196 7.24 -1.13 -8.76
N LEU A 197 6.26 -1.64 -8.02
CA LEU A 197 5.18 -2.46 -8.57
C LEU A 197 3.86 -1.71 -8.44
N SER A 198 2.99 -1.89 -9.43
CA SER A 198 1.65 -1.31 -9.42
C SER A 198 0.57 -2.28 -9.90
N LYS A 199 -0.66 -1.97 -9.52
CA LYS A 199 -1.88 -2.57 -10.05
C LYS A 199 -2.83 -1.44 -10.45
N VAL A 200 -3.22 -1.43 -11.73
CA VAL A 200 -4.08 -0.41 -12.33
C VAL A 200 -5.54 -0.79 -12.12
N PHE A 201 -6.38 0.20 -11.78
CA PHE A 201 -7.82 0.05 -11.54
C PHE A 201 -8.67 0.89 -12.50
N ILE A 202 -8.11 1.99 -13.02
CA ILE A 202 -8.73 2.85 -14.02
C ILE A 202 -7.68 3.07 -15.11
N GLU A 203 -8.01 2.68 -16.33
CA GLU A 203 -7.18 2.99 -17.49
C GLU A 203 -7.45 4.45 -17.89
N THR A 204 -6.42 5.28 -17.86
CA THR A 204 -6.51 6.63 -18.43
C THR A 204 -6.41 6.54 -19.95
N SER A 205 -7.13 7.42 -20.65
CA SER A 205 -7.17 7.50 -22.12
C SER A 205 -5.79 7.61 -22.80
N ASN A 206 -4.73 7.91 -22.05
CA ASN A 206 -3.35 7.96 -22.56
C ASN A 206 -2.69 6.58 -22.75
N GLN A 207 -3.12 5.52 -22.05
CA GLN A 207 -2.57 4.17 -22.25
C GLN A 207 -3.17 3.51 -23.51
N SER A 208 -4.41 3.87 -23.86
CA SER A 208 -5.08 3.37 -25.06
C SER A 208 -4.43 3.87 -26.37
N ALA A 209 -3.79 5.05 -26.36
CA ALA A 209 -3.11 5.59 -27.54
C ALA A 209 -1.79 4.86 -27.87
N ASN A 210 -1.02 4.49 -26.84
CA ASN A 210 0.25 3.78 -27.02
C ASN A 210 0.07 2.32 -27.46
N VAL A 211 -1.07 1.69 -27.13
CA VAL A 211 -1.39 0.32 -27.58
C VAL A 211 -1.80 0.31 -29.07
N LEU A 212 -2.48 1.37 -29.53
CA LEU A 212 -2.87 1.49 -30.92
C LEU A 212 -1.69 1.86 -31.85
N GLU A 213 -0.70 2.63 -31.36
CA GLU A 213 0.54 2.91 -32.10
C GLU A 213 1.49 1.71 -32.18
N ALA A 214 1.45 0.79 -31.20
CA ALA A 214 2.26 -0.42 -31.21
C ALA A 214 1.67 -1.56 -32.09
N LEU A 215 0.43 -1.39 -32.56
CA LEU A 215 -0.28 -2.36 -33.42
C LEU A 215 -0.43 -1.86 -34.88
N SER A 216 0.07 -0.68 -35.21
CA SER A 216 0.13 -0.12 -36.57
C SER A 216 1.56 -0.16 -37.12
#